data_8f0fec23814c6a9cf2d419b1170d4a5d
#
_entry.id   8f0fec23814c6a9cf2d419b1170d4a5d
#
_cell.length_a   1.000
_cell.length_b   1.000
_cell.length_c   1.000
_cell.angle_alpha   90.00
_cell.angle_beta   90.00
_cell.angle_gamma   90.00
#
_symmetry.space_group_name_H-M   'P 1'
#
loop_
_entity.id
_entity.type
_entity.pdbx_description
1 polymer ?
#
loop_
_entity_poly.entity_id
_entity_poly.type
_entity_poly.pdbx_seq_one_letter_code
_entity_poly.pdbx_strand_id
1 'polypeptide(L)'
;MQLVHGLRLLSAALVCAAALTGPAGAEMLDVEKDELKFGFIKLTDMAPLAIAYEKGYFEDEGLFVTLEPQANWKVLLDRVITGELDGAHMLAGQPLAATIGFGTEAHLIPPFSMDLNGNGITVSNEIWEQMLPHIPKDADGKPVHPIKADSLKPVVEKYKAEGKPFNMGMVFPVSTHNYELRYWLRSWAMRCSP
;
A
#
# COMPACT_ATOMS: atom_id res chain seq x y z
N MET A 1 44.45 20.24 47.57
CA MET A 1 43.32 19.41 48.07
C MET A 1 42.05 19.48 47.20
N GLN A 2 41.81 20.53 46.45
CA GLN A 2 40.63 20.69 45.57
C GLN A 2 40.66 19.88 44.26
N LEU A 3 41.82 19.59 43.68
CA LEU A 3 41.95 18.84 42.42
C LEU A 3 41.55 17.36 42.54
N VAL A 4 41.77 16.75 43.70
CA VAL A 4 41.47 15.34 43.95
C VAL A 4 39.95 15.09 44.11
N HIS A 5 39.22 16.09 44.62
CA HIS A 5 37.76 15.99 44.76
C HIS A 5 37.03 16.10 43.41
N GLY A 6 37.52 16.95 42.50
CA GLY A 6 36.96 17.07 41.14
C GLY A 6 37.11 15.79 40.30
N LEU A 7 38.27 15.13 40.45
CA LEU A 7 38.52 13.88 39.71
C LEU A 7 37.64 12.70 40.18
N ARG A 8 37.33 12.65 41.50
CA ARG A 8 36.46 11.63 42.08
C ARG A 8 34.97 11.82 41.67
N LEU A 9 34.52 13.07 41.56
CA LEU A 9 33.16 13.39 41.12
C LEU A 9 32.95 13.10 39.62
N LEU A 10 33.98 13.37 38.76
CA LEU A 10 33.93 13.00 37.35
C LEU A 10 33.90 11.47 37.13
N SER A 11 34.68 10.73 37.92
CA SER A 11 34.70 9.25 37.84
C SER A 11 33.38 8.64 38.30
N ALA A 12 32.73 9.18 39.32
CA ALA A 12 31.42 8.72 39.77
C ALA A 12 30.31 9.01 38.77
N ALA A 13 30.34 10.18 38.09
CA ALA A 13 29.39 10.53 37.05
C ALA A 13 29.53 9.63 35.78
N LEU A 14 30.76 9.27 35.43
CA LEU A 14 31.03 8.38 34.30
C LEU A 14 30.56 6.94 34.56
N VAL A 15 30.69 6.44 35.77
CA VAL A 15 30.22 5.11 36.17
C VAL A 15 28.69 5.06 36.23
N CYS A 16 28.01 6.12 36.70
CA CYS A 16 26.55 6.20 36.66
C CYS A 16 26.00 6.29 35.23
N ALA A 17 26.67 6.99 34.31
CA ALA A 17 26.26 7.05 32.90
C ALA A 17 26.39 5.70 32.18
N ALA A 18 27.42 4.91 32.48
CA ALA A 18 27.62 3.58 31.94
C ALA A 18 26.60 2.53 32.47
N ALA A 19 26.05 2.73 33.67
CA ALA A 19 25.04 1.85 34.26
C ALA A 19 23.63 2.05 33.65
N LEU A 20 23.40 3.16 32.92
CA LEU A 20 22.13 3.47 32.26
C LEU A 20 22.07 2.99 30.79
N THR A 21 23.18 2.51 30.23
CA THR A 21 23.24 1.91 28.90
C THR A 21 23.21 0.38 28.99
N GLY A 22 22.28 -0.19 29.72
CA GLY A 22 21.93 -1.58 29.57
C GLY A 22 21.40 -1.79 28.15
N PRO A 23 21.66 -2.95 27.52
CA PRO A 23 21.00 -3.25 26.26
C PRO A 23 19.48 -3.12 26.50
N ALA A 24 18.84 -2.19 25.79
CA ALA A 24 17.39 -2.17 25.72
C ALA A 24 16.98 -3.40 24.88
N GLY A 25 17.05 -4.57 25.49
CA GLY A 25 16.40 -5.76 24.97
C GLY A 25 14.91 -5.47 25.03
N ALA A 26 14.23 -5.44 23.90
CA ALA A 26 12.79 -5.48 23.91
C ALA A 26 12.39 -6.79 24.64
N GLU A 27 11.62 -6.66 25.71
CA GLU A 27 11.06 -7.80 26.40
C GLU A 27 10.11 -8.50 25.41
N MET A 28 10.35 -9.80 25.13
CA MET A 28 9.43 -10.57 24.29
C MET A 28 8.06 -10.57 24.96
N LEU A 29 7.07 -10.14 24.20
CA LEU A 29 5.68 -10.17 24.69
C LEU A 29 5.22 -11.62 24.83
N ASP A 30 4.39 -11.88 25.85
CA ASP A 30 3.69 -13.16 25.95
C ASP A 30 2.60 -13.18 24.88
N VAL A 31 2.80 -13.99 23.84
CA VAL A 31 1.91 -14.02 22.68
C VAL A 31 0.72 -14.93 22.94
N GLU A 32 -0.49 -14.45 22.68
CA GLU A 32 -1.73 -15.23 22.84
C GLU A 32 -1.85 -16.38 21.83
N LYS A 33 -1.23 -16.21 20.65
CA LYS A 33 -1.20 -17.19 19.56
C LYS A 33 0.10 -17.01 18.78
N ASP A 34 0.92 -18.03 18.76
CA ASP A 34 2.24 -18.05 18.12
C ASP A 34 2.20 -18.55 16.66
N GLU A 35 1.28 -19.46 16.32
CA GLU A 35 1.11 -19.97 14.95
C GLU A 35 0.08 -19.12 14.19
N LEU A 36 0.52 -18.41 13.14
CA LEU A 36 -0.33 -17.49 12.36
C LEU A 36 -0.29 -17.84 10.87
N LYS A 37 -1.42 -17.63 10.19
CA LYS A 37 -1.56 -17.76 8.74
C LYS A 37 -1.90 -16.41 8.12
N PHE A 38 -1.02 -15.90 7.27
CA PHE A 38 -1.25 -14.67 6.54
C PHE A 38 -1.47 -14.91 5.05
N GLY A 39 -2.57 -14.39 4.55
CA GLY A 39 -2.90 -14.44 3.13
C GLY A 39 -2.28 -13.29 2.34
N PHE A 40 -1.95 -13.55 1.08
CA PHE A 40 -1.46 -12.50 0.19
C PHE A 40 -1.85 -12.74 -1.27
N ILE A 41 -1.89 -11.68 -2.06
CA ILE A 41 -1.92 -11.74 -3.52
C ILE A 41 -0.48 -11.57 -4.02
N LYS A 42 -0.11 -12.30 -5.08
CA LYS A 42 1.26 -12.32 -5.65
C LYS A 42 1.59 -11.00 -6.37
N LEU A 43 1.71 -9.93 -5.61
CA LEU A 43 2.04 -8.58 -6.05
C LEU A 43 3.21 -8.04 -5.23
N THR A 44 3.87 -7.00 -5.71
CA THR A 44 5.07 -6.43 -5.07
C THR A 44 4.79 -5.77 -3.73
N ASP A 45 3.58 -5.30 -3.51
CA ASP A 45 3.12 -4.68 -2.26
C ASP A 45 3.03 -5.63 -1.06
N MET A 46 3.09 -6.96 -1.29
CA MET A 46 3.24 -7.95 -0.20
C MET A 46 4.71 -8.11 0.29
N ALA A 47 5.66 -7.41 -0.33
CA ALA A 47 7.10 -7.56 -0.03
C ALA A 47 7.46 -7.43 1.46
N PRO A 48 6.86 -6.53 2.27
CA PRO A 48 7.14 -6.48 3.71
C PRO A 48 6.89 -7.81 4.43
N LEU A 49 5.80 -8.53 4.11
CA LEU A 49 5.53 -9.85 4.69
C LEU A 49 6.56 -10.89 4.24
N ALA A 50 6.91 -10.89 2.94
CA ALA A 50 7.91 -11.81 2.41
C ALA A 50 9.29 -11.58 3.05
N ILE A 51 9.69 -10.33 3.22
CA ILE A 51 10.98 -9.98 3.84
C ILE A 51 10.99 -10.36 5.32
N ALA A 52 9.90 -10.10 6.04
CA ALA A 52 9.80 -10.48 7.45
C ALA A 52 9.92 -12.00 7.61
N TYR A 53 9.26 -12.76 6.75
CA TYR A 53 9.33 -14.22 6.73
C TYR A 53 10.74 -14.72 6.38
N GLU A 54 11.33 -14.26 5.28
CA GLU A 54 12.63 -14.73 4.80
C GLU A 54 13.81 -14.31 5.71
N LYS A 55 13.64 -13.27 6.51
CA LYS A 55 14.66 -12.77 7.43
C LYS A 55 14.51 -13.32 8.85
N GLY A 56 13.47 -14.08 9.13
CA GLY A 56 13.21 -14.60 10.45
C GLY A 56 12.69 -13.56 11.46
N TYR A 57 12.17 -12.43 10.99
CA TYR A 57 11.67 -11.36 11.89
C TYR A 57 10.42 -11.78 12.66
N PHE A 58 9.65 -12.71 12.15
CA PHE A 58 8.51 -13.27 12.87
C PHE A 58 8.99 -14.17 14.00
N GLU A 59 9.97 -15.03 13.71
CA GLU A 59 10.55 -15.95 14.69
C GLU A 59 11.29 -15.20 15.78
N ASP A 60 11.95 -14.07 15.47
CA ASP A 60 12.60 -13.19 16.45
C ASP A 60 11.61 -12.62 17.48
N GLU A 61 10.32 -12.49 17.09
CA GLU A 61 9.23 -12.06 17.97
C GLU A 61 8.40 -13.26 18.52
N GLY A 62 8.87 -14.49 18.35
CA GLY A 62 8.21 -15.70 18.83
C GLY A 62 6.97 -16.11 18.03
N LEU A 63 6.86 -15.67 16.76
CA LEU A 63 5.73 -15.97 15.88
C LEU A 63 6.14 -16.94 14.77
N PHE A 64 5.34 -17.97 14.57
CA PHE A 64 5.51 -18.97 13.50
C PHE A 64 4.50 -18.71 12.38
N VAL A 65 4.90 -17.89 11.41
CA VAL A 65 4.00 -17.41 10.35
C VAL A 65 4.06 -18.31 9.13
N THR A 66 2.88 -18.67 8.60
CA THR A 66 2.74 -19.29 7.27
C THR A 66 2.16 -18.26 6.30
N LEU A 67 2.83 -18.07 5.15
CA LEU A 67 2.34 -17.19 4.09
C LEU A 67 1.60 -18.00 3.03
N GLU A 68 0.30 -17.72 2.82
CA GLU A 68 -0.56 -18.43 1.88
C GLU A 68 -0.97 -17.54 0.70
N PRO A 69 -0.54 -17.84 -0.55
CA PRO A 69 -1.01 -17.12 -1.72
C PRO A 69 -2.50 -17.40 -1.99
N GLN A 70 -3.25 -16.36 -2.29
CA GLN A 70 -4.67 -16.43 -2.57
C GLN A 70 -4.97 -16.20 -4.06
N ALA A 71 -6.06 -16.78 -4.55
CA ALA A 71 -6.44 -16.72 -5.96
C ALA A 71 -6.87 -15.31 -6.41
N ASN A 72 -7.54 -14.57 -5.54
CA ASN A 72 -8.04 -13.22 -5.81
C ASN A 72 -8.42 -12.50 -4.51
N TRP A 73 -8.70 -11.19 -4.61
CA TRP A 73 -9.03 -10.32 -3.50
C TRP A 73 -10.30 -10.73 -2.72
N LYS A 74 -11.30 -11.30 -3.42
CA LYS A 74 -12.52 -11.76 -2.76
C LYS A 74 -12.25 -12.98 -1.89
N VAL A 75 -11.58 -13.99 -2.40
CA VAL A 75 -11.21 -15.20 -1.65
C VAL A 75 -10.35 -14.84 -0.44
N LEU A 76 -9.40 -13.93 -0.61
CA LEU A 76 -8.55 -13.47 0.48
C LEU A 76 -9.38 -12.80 1.59
N LEU A 77 -10.29 -11.90 1.23
CA LEU A 77 -11.18 -11.24 2.18
C LEU A 77 -12.08 -12.25 2.92
N ASP A 78 -12.72 -13.14 2.18
CA ASP A 78 -13.64 -14.15 2.75
C ASP A 78 -12.90 -15.03 3.77
N ARG A 79 -11.67 -15.46 3.47
CA ARG A 79 -10.88 -16.31 4.38
C ARG A 79 -10.42 -15.61 5.66
N VAL A 80 -10.21 -14.29 5.60
CA VAL A 80 -9.97 -13.49 6.83
C VAL A 80 -11.27 -13.38 7.64
N ILE A 81 -12.40 -13.12 6.99
CA ILE A 81 -13.70 -13.00 7.66
C ILE A 81 -14.09 -14.32 8.35
N THR A 82 -13.83 -15.46 7.73
CA THR A 82 -14.15 -16.80 8.30
C THR A 82 -13.15 -17.25 9.35
N GLY A 83 -12.04 -16.54 9.54
CA GLY A 83 -10.96 -16.93 10.47
C GLY A 83 -10.08 -18.07 9.97
N GLU A 84 -10.15 -18.42 8.68
CA GLU A 84 -9.20 -19.36 8.07
C GLU A 84 -7.80 -18.75 7.91
N LEU A 85 -7.72 -17.43 7.81
CA LEU A 85 -6.53 -16.63 7.86
C LEU A 85 -6.60 -15.69 9.06
N ASP A 86 -5.50 -15.56 9.78
CA ASP A 86 -5.38 -14.64 10.91
C ASP A 86 -5.23 -13.19 10.46
N GLY A 87 -4.69 -13.00 9.28
CA GLY A 87 -4.52 -11.69 8.66
C GLY A 87 -4.19 -11.80 7.17
N ALA A 88 -4.13 -10.68 6.49
CA ALA A 88 -3.78 -10.66 5.08
C ALA A 88 -3.25 -9.30 4.62
N HIS A 89 -2.36 -9.35 3.63
CA HIS A 89 -2.12 -8.22 2.74
C HIS A 89 -3.39 -7.91 1.95
N MET A 90 -3.89 -6.68 2.03
CA MET A 90 -5.22 -6.36 1.51
C MET A 90 -5.25 -4.96 0.89
N LEU A 91 -6.11 -4.77 -0.10
CA LEU A 91 -6.40 -3.43 -0.63
C LEU A 91 -7.00 -2.54 0.46
N ALA A 92 -6.50 -1.33 0.62
CA ALA A 92 -6.92 -0.41 1.69
C ALA A 92 -8.45 -0.17 1.73
N GLY A 93 -9.12 -0.22 0.59
CA GLY A 93 -10.58 -0.07 0.50
C GLY A 93 -11.39 -1.29 0.95
N GLN A 94 -10.81 -2.49 1.04
CA GLN A 94 -11.57 -3.70 1.39
C GLN A 94 -12.03 -3.73 2.86
N PRO A 95 -11.19 -3.46 3.87
CA PRO A 95 -11.65 -3.40 5.26
C PRO A 95 -12.72 -2.31 5.46
N LEU A 96 -12.55 -1.16 4.83
CA LEU A 96 -13.54 -0.07 4.90
C LEU A 96 -14.87 -0.47 4.27
N ALA A 97 -14.84 -1.10 3.10
CA ALA A 97 -16.03 -1.57 2.39
C ALA A 97 -16.77 -2.63 3.21
N ALA A 98 -16.06 -3.59 3.80
CA ALA A 98 -16.65 -4.62 4.66
C ALA A 98 -17.28 -4.00 5.92
N THR A 99 -16.63 -3.02 6.55
CA THR A 99 -17.15 -2.36 7.75
C THR A 99 -18.47 -1.61 7.50
N ILE A 100 -18.66 -1.05 6.29
CA ILE A 100 -19.90 -0.35 5.92
C ILE A 100 -20.93 -1.24 5.21
N GLY A 101 -20.69 -2.54 5.14
CA GLY A 101 -21.60 -3.51 4.51
C GLY A 101 -21.64 -3.48 2.99
N PHE A 102 -20.59 -2.98 2.35
CA PHE A 102 -20.50 -3.01 0.88
C PHE A 102 -19.98 -4.37 0.41
N GLY A 103 -20.89 -5.21 -0.03
CA GLY A 103 -20.66 -6.62 -0.35
C GLY A 103 -20.89 -7.52 0.85
N THR A 104 -19.85 -7.88 1.57
CA THR A 104 -19.95 -8.64 2.83
C THR A 104 -19.78 -7.71 4.02
N GLU A 105 -20.68 -7.73 4.98
CA GLU A 105 -20.55 -6.99 6.23
C GLU A 105 -19.63 -7.73 7.19
N ALA A 106 -18.54 -7.10 7.61
CA ALA A 106 -17.62 -7.64 8.58
C ALA A 106 -16.78 -6.53 9.22
N HIS A 107 -16.46 -6.71 10.51
CA HIS A 107 -15.57 -5.80 11.22
C HIS A 107 -14.11 -6.26 11.04
N LEU A 108 -13.35 -5.53 10.24
CA LEU A 108 -11.93 -5.79 9.99
C LEU A 108 -11.09 -4.62 10.51
N ILE A 109 -9.94 -4.95 11.09
CA ILE A 109 -9.00 -3.96 11.62
C ILE A 109 -7.76 -3.92 10.74
N PRO A 110 -7.48 -2.83 10.01
CA PRO A 110 -6.20 -2.61 9.36
C PRO A 110 -5.20 -2.06 10.39
N PRO A 111 -4.23 -2.87 10.88
CA PRO A 111 -3.32 -2.42 11.94
C PRO A 111 -2.29 -1.40 11.45
N PHE A 112 -1.91 -1.45 10.18
CA PHE A 112 -0.96 -0.51 9.57
C PHE A 112 -1.05 -0.52 8.04
N SER A 113 -0.45 0.49 7.40
CA SER A 113 -0.26 0.55 5.96
C SER A 113 1.09 -0.06 5.60
N MET A 114 1.09 -1.06 4.72
CA MET A 114 2.32 -1.77 4.32
C MET A 114 3.17 -0.95 3.34
N ASP A 115 2.54 -0.12 2.52
CA ASP A 115 3.18 0.77 1.57
C ASP A 115 2.46 2.12 1.47
N LEU A 116 3.13 3.08 0.86
CA LEU A 116 2.63 4.42 0.59
C LEU A 116 2.92 4.75 -0.87
N ASN A 117 1.93 5.28 -1.58
CA ASN A 117 1.94 5.62 -2.99
C ASN A 117 1.93 4.37 -3.89
N GLY A 118 1.90 4.55 -5.18
CA GLY A 118 2.13 3.47 -6.12
C GLY A 118 1.02 3.24 -7.12
N ASN A 119 -0.12 3.92 -7.04
CA ASN A 119 -1.11 3.84 -8.10
C ASN A 119 -0.67 4.60 -9.33
N GLY A 120 -0.82 3.98 -10.48
CA GLY A 120 -0.55 4.59 -11.77
C GLY A 120 -1.62 4.19 -12.78
N ILE A 121 -1.84 5.05 -13.76
CA ILE A 121 -2.69 4.75 -14.92
C ILE A 121 -1.77 4.42 -16.08
N THR A 122 -1.83 3.17 -16.54
CA THR A 122 -1.03 2.69 -17.66
C THR A 122 -1.90 2.54 -18.89
N VAL A 123 -1.42 3.00 -20.02
CA VAL A 123 -2.05 2.82 -21.34
C VAL A 123 -1.11 2.06 -22.26
N SER A 124 -1.66 1.40 -23.32
CA SER A 124 -0.83 0.79 -24.35
C SER A 124 -0.04 1.85 -25.12
N ASN A 125 1.06 1.47 -25.77
CA ASN A 125 1.84 2.38 -26.61
C ASN A 125 0.97 2.98 -27.73
N GLU A 126 0.07 2.19 -28.31
CA GLU A 126 -0.87 2.67 -29.34
C GLU A 126 -1.77 3.80 -28.80
N ILE A 127 -2.32 3.66 -27.60
CA ILE A 127 -3.13 4.70 -26.96
C ILE A 127 -2.26 5.90 -26.58
N TRP A 128 -1.07 5.66 -26.08
CA TRP A 128 -0.12 6.72 -25.76
C TRP A 128 0.21 7.59 -26.96
N GLU A 129 0.53 7.00 -28.10
CA GLU A 129 0.83 7.71 -29.36
C GLU A 129 -0.35 8.57 -29.82
N GLN A 130 -1.58 8.06 -29.67
CA GLN A 130 -2.79 8.82 -29.97
C GLN A 130 -3.05 9.96 -28.96
N MET A 131 -2.62 9.83 -27.70
CA MET A 131 -2.73 10.87 -26.70
C MET A 131 -1.69 11.98 -26.85
N LEU A 132 -0.46 11.66 -27.28
CA LEU A 132 0.68 12.57 -27.33
C LEU A 132 0.42 13.93 -27.99
N PRO A 133 -0.32 14.03 -29.11
CA PRO A 133 -0.66 15.33 -29.74
C PRO A 133 -1.53 16.23 -28.86
N HIS A 134 -2.23 15.65 -27.88
CA HIS A 134 -3.17 16.34 -27.01
C HIS A 134 -2.59 16.62 -25.62
N ILE A 135 -1.34 16.21 -25.36
CA ILE A 135 -0.65 16.47 -24.08
C ILE A 135 0.14 17.77 -24.21
N PRO A 136 -0.04 18.73 -23.29
CA PRO A 136 0.82 19.91 -23.24
C PRO A 136 2.28 19.54 -23.12
N LYS A 137 3.16 20.29 -23.78
CA LYS A 137 4.61 20.09 -23.75
C LYS A 137 5.26 21.25 -23.03
N ASP A 138 6.36 20.97 -22.33
CA ASP A 138 7.25 21.96 -21.72
C ASP A 138 8.16 22.61 -22.76
N ALA A 139 9.07 23.50 -22.28
CA ALA A 139 10.03 24.20 -23.14
C ALA A 139 11.00 23.25 -23.86
N ASP A 140 11.24 22.06 -23.32
CA ASP A 140 12.10 21.02 -23.90
C ASP A 140 11.34 20.06 -24.83
N GLY A 141 10.04 20.29 -25.04
CA GLY A 141 9.18 19.45 -25.87
C GLY A 141 8.72 18.15 -25.20
N LYS A 142 8.94 17.99 -23.88
CA LYS A 142 8.51 16.81 -23.12
C LYS A 142 7.08 16.95 -22.62
N PRO A 143 6.33 15.84 -22.46
CA PRO A 143 4.99 15.86 -21.87
C PRO A 143 5.00 16.50 -20.47
N VAL A 144 4.08 17.40 -20.22
CA VAL A 144 3.88 18.01 -18.89
C VAL A 144 3.13 17.04 -17.98
N HIS A 145 3.68 16.75 -16.83
CA HIS A 145 3.06 15.94 -15.79
C HIS A 145 2.45 16.80 -14.67
N PRO A 146 1.37 16.30 -14.01
CA PRO A 146 0.62 15.08 -14.30
C PRO A 146 -0.22 15.19 -15.58
N ILE A 147 -0.28 14.09 -16.35
CA ILE A 147 -1.08 14.03 -17.58
C ILE A 147 -2.55 14.02 -17.23
N LYS A 148 -3.31 14.94 -17.81
CA LYS A 148 -4.75 15.09 -17.57
C LYS A 148 -5.57 14.20 -18.48
N ALA A 149 -6.75 13.77 -18.03
CA ALA A 149 -7.66 12.94 -18.80
C ALA A 149 -8.17 13.62 -20.10
N ASP A 150 -8.08 14.95 -20.21
CA ASP A 150 -8.42 15.68 -21.42
C ASP A 150 -7.67 15.16 -22.64
N SER A 151 -6.43 14.69 -22.47
CA SER A 151 -5.62 14.13 -23.55
C SER A 151 -6.11 12.77 -24.05
N LEU A 152 -6.85 12.02 -23.24
CA LEU A 152 -7.46 10.75 -23.62
C LEU A 152 -8.81 10.95 -24.36
N LYS A 153 -9.49 12.07 -24.15
CA LYS A 153 -10.83 12.35 -24.71
C LYS A 153 -10.92 12.11 -26.21
N PRO A 154 -10.05 12.68 -27.07
CA PRO A 154 -10.14 12.50 -28.51
C PRO A 154 -10.01 11.03 -28.93
N VAL A 155 -9.22 10.25 -28.18
CA VAL A 155 -9.04 8.80 -28.42
C VAL A 155 -10.34 8.05 -28.12
N VAL A 156 -10.97 8.33 -26.98
CA VAL A 156 -12.25 7.73 -26.60
C VAL A 156 -13.36 8.09 -27.61
N GLU A 157 -13.42 9.35 -28.04
CA GLU A 157 -14.39 9.81 -29.04
C GLU A 157 -14.20 9.13 -30.40
N LYS A 158 -12.96 8.90 -30.82
CA LYS A 158 -12.64 8.12 -32.03
C LYS A 158 -13.17 6.69 -31.94
N TYR A 159 -12.86 5.98 -30.82
CA TYR A 159 -13.37 4.62 -30.59
C TYR A 159 -14.91 4.58 -30.64
N LYS A 160 -15.55 5.56 -30.00
CA LYS A 160 -17.01 5.69 -30.02
C LYS A 160 -17.55 5.91 -31.44
N ALA A 161 -16.92 6.77 -32.22
CA ALA A 161 -17.32 7.02 -33.61
C ALA A 161 -17.17 5.77 -34.52
N GLU A 162 -16.17 4.93 -34.19
CA GLU A 162 -15.96 3.65 -34.89
C GLU A 162 -16.85 2.51 -34.36
N GLY A 163 -17.73 2.77 -33.38
CA GLY A 163 -18.57 1.76 -32.74
C GLY A 163 -17.80 0.74 -31.91
N LYS A 164 -16.56 1.06 -31.52
CA LYS A 164 -15.69 0.17 -30.75
C LYS A 164 -15.77 0.52 -29.26
N PRO A 165 -15.80 -0.48 -28.35
CA PRO A 165 -15.73 -0.22 -26.93
C PRO A 165 -14.31 0.27 -26.55
N PHE A 166 -14.24 1.26 -25.67
CA PHE A 166 -13.00 1.67 -25.02
C PHE A 166 -13.03 1.17 -23.56
N ASN A 167 -12.29 0.11 -23.28
CA ASN A 167 -12.28 -0.54 -21.99
C ASN A 167 -11.08 -0.10 -21.14
N MET A 168 -11.33 0.17 -19.86
CA MET A 168 -10.28 0.43 -18.88
C MET A 168 -10.38 -0.60 -17.75
N GLY A 169 -9.23 -1.12 -17.33
CA GLY A 169 -9.14 -2.09 -16.26
C GLY A 169 -8.97 -1.43 -14.91
N MET A 170 -9.47 -2.06 -13.87
CA MET A 170 -9.22 -1.74 -12.47
C MET A 170 -8.89 -3.01 -11.71
N VAL A 171 -8.22 -2.89 -10.55
CA VAL A 171 -7.83 -4.05 -9.74
C VAL A 171 -9.03 -4.69 -9.05
N PHE A 172 -9.88 -3.87 -8.42
CA PHE A 172 -11.08 -4.33 -7.71
C PHE A 172 -12.06 -3.16 -7.51
N PRO A 173 -13.39 -3.41 -7.40
CA PRO A 173 -14.38 -2.33 -7.29
C PRO A 173 -14.16 -1.33 -6.16
N VAL A 174 -13.61 -1.78 -5.02
CA VAL A 174 -13.31 -0.92 -3.86
C VAL A 174 -11.82 -0.59 -3.73
N SER A 175 -11.04 -0.77 -4.80
CA SER A 175 -9.62 -0.40 -4.82
C SER A 175 -9.44 1.11 -5.00
N THR A 176 -8.35 1.64 -4.46
CA THR A 176 -7.91 3.02 -4.72
C THR A 176 -7.72 3.27 -6.22
N HIS A 177 -7.21 2.27 -6.97
CA HIS A 177 -7.10 2.30 -8.43
C HIS A 177 -8.42 2.66 -9.13
N ASN A 178 -9.54 2.04 -8.71
CA ASN A 178 -10.85 2.33 -9.28
C ASN A 178 -11.29 3.77 -8.97
N TYR A 179 -11.09 4.21 -7.73
CA TYR A 179 -11.50 5.56 -7.33
C TYR A 179 -10.64 6.63 -8.00
N GLU A 180 -9.34 6.45 -8.07
CA GLU A 180 -8.41 7.37 -8.72
C GLU A 180 -8.62 7.44 -10.23
N LEU A 181 -8.86 6.28 -10.89
CA LEU A 181 -9.20 6.25 -12.30
C LEU A 181 -10.48 7.03 -12.59
N ARG A 182 -11.53 6.83 -11.79
CA ARG A 182 -12.80 7.57 -11.91
C ARG A 182 -12.61 9.06 -11.63
N TYR A 183 -11.82 9.41 -10.63
CA TYR A 183 -11.50 10.80 -10.32
C TYR A 183 -10.75 11.48 -11.47
N TRP A 184 -9.74 10.81 -12.02
CA TRP A 184 -8.98 11.28 -13.18
C TRP A 184 -9.89 11.52 -14.40
N LEU A 185 -10.74 10.55 -14.74
CA LEU A 185 -11.70 10.68 -15.84
C LEU A 185 -12.74 11.78 -15.59
N ARG A 186 -13.21 11.95 -14.34
CA ARG A 186 -14.18 13.00 -14.00
C ARG A 186 -13.60 14.41 -14.16
N SER A 187 -12.30 14.60 -13.99
CA SER A 187 -11.66 15.89 -14.21
C SER A 187 -11.88 16.44 -15.63
N TRP A 188 -12.04 15.57 -16.59
CA TRP A 188 -12.45 15.88 -17.95
C TRP A 188 -13.94 16.26 -18.03
N ALA A 189 -14.84 15.49 -17.40
CA ALA A 189 -16.29 15.70 -17.50
C ALA A 189 -16.74 17.02 -16.81
N MET A 190 -16.10 17.44 -15.74
CA MET A 190 -16.45 18.67 -15.01
C MET A 190 -16.17 19.98 -15.78
N ARG A 191 -15.34 19.94 -16.83
CA ARG A 191 -15.08 21.10 -17.68
C ARG A 191 -16.08 21.26 -18.82
N CYS A 192 -16.95 20.29 -19.02
CA CYS A 192 -17.94 20.28 -20.09
C CYS A 192 -19.36 20.58 -19.60
N SER A 193 -19.51 20.96 -18.31
CA SER A 193 -20.79 21.51 -17.82
C SER A 193 -20.70 23.04 -17.87
N PRO A 194 -21.65 23.71 -18.60
CA PRO A 194 -21.75 25.17 -18.63
C PRO A 194 -22.11 25.74 -17.27
#